data_428b98f8e5ea651773bcf2a1cf00b123
#
_entry.id   428b98f8e5ea651773bcf2a1cf00b123
#
_cell.length_a   1.000
_cell.length_b   1.000
_cell.length_c   1.000
_cell.angle_alpha   90.00
_cell.angle_beta   90.00
_cell.angle_gamma   90.00
#
_symmetry.space_group_name_H-M   'P 1'
#
loop_
_entity.id
_entity.type
_entity.pdbx_description
1 polymer ?
#
loop_
_entity_poly.entity_id
_entity_poly.type
_entity_poly.pdbx_seq_one_letter_code
_entity_poly.pdbx_strand_id
1 'polypeptide(L)'
;MAVITNDFKRVTLRKIFDDAQSVTNRYYIGIGKSEPWNDAEAVPTPTGSIRDDRLARQGLQAAKSASNLSFVCTRYNWTSGTIYNAFDDNDLTIGDNTYYVITEDNNVYVCVQEARNSSGVQTASTVKPAHTDPLKAVKLSDGYKWKYLYTVLTTDASNFLSANFAPVRLADSSETGTGALQYAVQNAAVRGQVLGVKVTNGGGGYSSAPTVTIEGDGTGAAATASITGSVVTHIFLDSDADS
;
A
#
# COMPACT_ATOMS: atom_id res chain seq x y z
N MET A 1 11.86 -28.00 0.27
CA MET A 1 11.76 -26.83 -0.64
C MET A 1 12.11 -25.59 0.18
N ALA A 2 13.09 -24.80 -0.22
CA ALA A 2 13.43 -23.57 0.50
C ALA A 2 12.30 -22.53 0.27
N VAL A 3 11.66 -22.05 1.33
CA VAL A 3 10.62 -21.03 1.24
C VAL A 3 11.29 -19.66 1.25
N ILE A 4 11.17 -18.92 0.15
CA ILE A 4 11.63 -17.53 0.06
C ILE A 4 10.55 -16.66 0.72
N THR A 5 10.82 -16.18 1.94
CA THR A 5 9.90 -15.34 2.69
C THR A 5 9.79 -13.94 2.08
N ASN A 6 8.71 -13.23 2.37
CA ASN A 6 8.54 -11.83 1.94
C ASN A 6 9.61 -10.91 2.54
N ASP A 7 10.04 -11.18 3.77
CA ASP A 7 11.14 -10.44 4.40
C ASP A 7 12.46 -10.63 3.65
N PHE A 8 12.77 -11.85 3.22
CA PHE A 8 13.97 -12.11 2.41
C PHE A 8 13.91 -11.35 1.08
N LYS A 9 12.77 -11.38 0.39
CA LYS A 9 12.56 -10.63 -0.85
C LYS A 9 12.76 -9.12 -0.64
N ARG A 10 12.17 -8.58 0.43
CA ARG A 10 12.27 -7.16 0.77
C ARG A 10 13.71 -6.73 1.07
N VAL A 11 14.43 -7.49 1.88
CA VAL A 11 15.83 -7.19 2.22
C VAL A 11 16.73 -7.28 0.98
N THR A 12 16.51 -8.29 0.12
CA THR A 12 17.29 -8.45 -1.12
C THR A 12 17.05 -7.30 -2.08
N LEU A 13 15.79 -6.93 -2.30
CA LEU A 13 15.44 -5.79 -3.16
C LEU A 13 16.02 -4.48 -2.63
N ARG A 14 15.99 -4.27 -1.30
CA ARG A 14 16.59 -3.08 -0.68
C ARG A 14 18.09 -3.02 -0.92
N LYS A 15 18.80 -4.13 -0.77
CA LYS A 15 20.25 -4.17 -1.05
C LYS A 15 20.58 -3.90 -2.52
N ILE A 16 19.79 -4.45 -3.46
CA ILE A 16 19.96 -4.16 -4.89
C ILE A 16 19.73 -2.67 -5.17
N PHE A 17 18.71 -2.09 -4.57
CA PHE A 17 18.38 -0.66 -4.70
C PHE A 17 19.52 0.23 -4.16
N ASP A 18 19.99 -0.04 -2.93
CA ASP A 18 21.05 0.72 -2.29
C ASP A 18 22.37 0.61 -3.08
N ASP A 19 22.69 -0.57 -3.62
CA ASP A 19 23.86 -0.80 -4.46
C ASP A 19 23.76 -0.07 -5.80
N ALA A 20 22.59 -0.07 -6.43
CA ALA A 20 22.36 0.61 -7.70
C ALA A 20 22.38 2.15 -7.58
N GLN A 21 22.10 2.69 -6.42
CA GLN A 21 22.21 4.12 -6.12
C GLN A 21 23.60 4.53 -5.62
N SER A 22 24.47 3.58 -5.36
CA SER A 22 25.83 3.85 -4.90
C SER A 22 26.63 4.63 -5.95
N VAL A 23 27.39 5.62 -5.51
CA VAL A 23 28.27 6.40 -6.39
C VAL A 23 29.47 5.58 -6.93
N THR A 24 29.78 4.47 -6.28
CA THR A 24 30.90 3.58 -6.66
C THR A 24 30.49 2.56 -7.72
N ASN A 25 29.23 2.12 -7.73
CA ASN A 25 28.73 1.15 -8.67
C ASN A 25 27.85 1.84 -9.71
N ARG A 26 28.05 1.50 -10.98
CA ARG A 26 27.25 2.06 -12.08
C ARG A 26 26.57 0.95 -12.84
N TYR A 27 25.26 0.97 -12.80
CA TYR A 27 24.42 0.06 -13.55
C TYR A 27 23.84 0.77 -14.76
N TYR A 28 23.69 0.04 -15.84
CA TYR A 28 23.07 0.51 -17.07
C TYR A 28 21.93 -0.42 -17.46
N ILE A 29 20.83 0.14 -17.88
CA ILE A 29 19.74 -0.60 -18.47
C ILE A 29 19.87 -0.44 -19.97
N GLY A 30 20.08 -1.57 -20.65
CA GLY A 30 20.13 -1.61 -22.11
C GLY A 30 18.74 -1.94 -22.68
N ILE A 31 18.35 -1.21 -23.74
CA ILE A 31 17.19 -1.52 -24.54
C ILE A 31 17.70 -2.11 -25.84
N GLY A 32 17.32 -3.35 -26.11
CA GLY A 32 17.83 -4.09 -27.25
C GLY A 32 16.74 -4.64 -28.14
N LYS A 33 17.15 -5.17 -29.29
CA LYS A 33 16.41 -5.84 -30.34
C LYS A 33 15.30 -4.97 -30.95
N SER A 34 15.66 -4.30 -32.06
CA SER A 34 14.75 -3.48 -32.87
C SER A 34 13.71 -4.30 -33.61
N GLU A 35 14.06 -5.55 -33.92
CA GLU A 35 13.20 -6.42 -34.73
C GLU A 35 12.40 -7.35 -33.81
N PRO A 36 11.12 -7.60 -34.13
CA PRO A 36 10.35 -8.60 -33.40
C PRO A 36 10.97 -9.99 -33.57
N TRP A 37 10.66 -10.90 -32.68
CA TRP A 37 10.95 -12.31 -32.88
C TRP A 37 10.18 -12.82 -34.09
N ASN A 38 10.79 -13.69 -34.89
CA ASN A 38 10.14 -14.29 -36.06
C ASN A 38 8.84 -15.04 -35.70
N ASP A 39 8.80 -15.54 -34.49
CA ASP A 39 7.62 -16.14 -33.86
C ASP A 39 7.48 -15.55 -32.44
N ALA A 40 6.43 -14.78 -32.23
CA ALA A 40 6.18 -14.14 -30.94
C ALA A 40 5.82 -15.18 -29.84
N GLU A 41 5.33 -16.35 -30.24
CA GLU A 41 4.96 -17.44 -29.32
C GLU A 41 6.14 -18.36 -29.02
N ALA A 42 7.18 -18.35 -29.85
CA ALA A 42 8.38 -19.17 -29.71
C ALA A 42 9.64 -18.32 -29.48
N VAL A 43 9.62 -17.50 -28.44
CA VAL A 43 10.82 -16.74 -28.02
C VAL A 43 11.92 -17.72 -27.66
N PRO A 44 13.15 -17.61 -28.24
CA PRO A 44 14.25 -18.52 -27.94
C PRO A 44 14.58 -18.54 -26.46
N THR A 45 14.80 -19.74 -25.93
CA THR A 45 15.28 -19.89 -24.55
C THR A 45 16.69 -19.31 -24.44
N PRO A 46 16.97 -18.41 -23.49
CA PRO A 46 18.32 -17.88 -23.29
C PRO A 46 19.31 -19.00 -23.00
N THR A 47 20.45 -18.93 -23.65
CA THR A 47 21.57 -19.87 -23.40
C THR A 47 22.74 -19.13 -22.74
N GLY A 48 23.62 -19.83 -22.05
CA GLY A 48 24.85 -19.27 -21.47
C GLY A 48 25.99 -19.11 -22.50
N SER A 49 25.68 -19.05 -23.81
CA SER A 49 26.69 -19.00 -24.84
C SER A 49 27.22 -17.57 -25.06
N ILE A 50 28.55 -17.45 -25.25
CA ILE A 50 29.21 -16.17 -25.59
C ILE A 50 28.65 -15.58 -26.88
N ARG A 51 28.13 -16.39 -27.79
CA ARG A 51 27.53 -15.94 -29.03
C ARG A 51 26.25 -15.17 -28.76
N ASP A 52 25.39 -15.68 -27.86
CA ASP A 52 24.12 -15.04 -27.51
C ASP A 52 24.35 -13.73 -26.77
N ASP A 53 25.38 -13.69 -25.89
CA ASP A 53 25.80 -12.47 -25.21
C ASP A 53 26.25 -11.38 -26.20
N ARG A 54 27.07 -11.77 -27.22
CA ARG A 54 27.47 -10.85 -28.28
C ARG A 54 26.29 -10.33 -29.11
N LEU A 55 25.39 -11.21 -29.50
CA LEU A 55 24.18 -10.82 -30.26
C LEU A 55 23.29 -9.88 -29.47
N ALA A 56 23.11 -10.13 -28.17
CA ALA A 56 22.36 -9.25 -27.29
C ALA A 56 22.98 -7.85 -27.22
N ARG A 57 24.32 -7.77 -27.06
CA ARG A 57 25.03 -6.48 -27.02
C ARG A 57 25.02 -5.75 -28.37
N GLN A 58 25.14 -6.48 -29.49
CA GLN A 58 25.04 -5.87 -30.83
C GLN A 58 23.65 -5.36 -31.15
N GLY A 59 22.62 -5.98 -30.57
CA GLY A 59 21.23 -5.55 -30.71
C GLY A 59 20.83 -4.36 -29.83
N LEU A 60 21.72 -3.85 -28.96
CA LEU A 60 21.40 -2.71 -28.11
C LEU A 60 21.19 -1.44 -28.93
N GLN A 61 20.01 -0.83 -28.77
CA GLN A 61 19.67 0.43 -29.42
C GLN A 61 19.97 1.64 -28.55
N ALA A 62 19.82 1.48 -27.24
CA ALA A 62 20.08 2.51 -26.25
C ALA A 62 20.53 1.90 -24.93
N ALA A 63 21.29 2.66 -24.16
CA ALA A 63 21.62 2.33 -22.78
C ALA A 63 21.43 3.57 -21.92
N LYS A 64 20.79 3.40 -20.77
CA LYS A 64 20.57 4.47 -19.78
C LYS A 64 21.18 4.05 -18.46
N SER A 65 21.83 4.98 -17.77
CA SER A 65 22.29 4.76 -16.40
C SER A 65 21.10 4.55 -15.47
N ALA A 66 21.17 3.55 -14.61
CA ALA A 66 20.18 3.20 -13.61
C ALA A 66 20.37 4.01 -12.29
N SER A 67 20.79 5.26 -12.38
CA SER A 67 21.05 6.11 -11.21
C SER A 67 19.78 6.69 -10.57
N ASN A 68 18.65 6.66 -11.27
CA ASN A 68 17.38 7.16 -10.79
C ASN A 68 16.38 6.00 -10.71
N LEU A 69 16.24 5.44 -9.51
CA LEU A 69 15.41 4.29 -9.22
C LEU A 69 14.41 4.63 -8.12
N SER A 70 13.26 4.00 -8.14
CA SER A 70 12.28 4.04 -7.06
C SER A 70 11.66 2.66 -6.84
N PHE A 71 11.30 2.35 -5.61
CA PHE A 71 10.33 1.29 -5.37
C PHE A 71 8.96 1.76 -5.85
N VAL A 72 8.19 0.85 -6.36
CA VAL A 72 6.82 1.11 -6.79
C VAL A 72 5.89 0.03 -6.25
N CYS A 73 4.64 0.43 -5.99
CA CYS A 73 3.53 -0.50 -5.74
C CYS A 73 2.49 -0.37 -6.85
N THR A 74 1.59 -1.32 -6.94
CA THR A 74 0.44 -1.24 -7.86
C THR A 74 -0.38 0.02 -7.55
N ARG A 75 -0.80 0.75 -8.56
CA ARG A 75 -1.61 1.94 -8.39
C ARG A 75 -3.09 1.57 -8.39
N TYR A 76 -3.76 1.87 -7.29
CA TYR A 76 -5.22 1.77 -7.15
C TYR A 76 -5.78 3.17 -6.93
N ASN A 77 -6.46 3.74 -7.92
CA ASN A 77 -7.11 5.03 -7.76
C ASN A 77 -8.37 4.88 -6.91
N TRP A 78 -8.59 5.79 -5.97
CA TRP A 78 -9.87 5.86 -5.30
C TRP A 78 -10.98 6.22 -6.29
N THR A 79 -12.08 5.50 -6.22
CA THR A 79 -13.25 5.72 -7.08
C THR A 79 -14.51 5.58 -6.24
N SER A 80 -15.40 6.56 -6.32
CA SER A 80 -16.70 6.52 -5.64
C SER A 80 -17.54 5.33 -6.13
N GLY A 81 -18.20 4.65 -5.22
CA GLY A 81 -19.02 3.48 -5.53
C GLY A 81 -18.24 2.16 -5.55
N THR A 82 -16.95 2.18 -5.16
CA THR A 82 -16.10 0.98 -5.09
C THR A 82 -16.05 0.44 -3.66
N ILE A 83 -16.04 -0.89 -3.53
CA ILE A 83 -15.82 -1.58 -2.26
C ILE A 83 -14.31 -1.77 -2.07
N TYR A 84 -13.80 -1.33 -0.92
CA TYR A 84 -12.41 -1.49 -0.53
C TYR A 84 -12.32 -2.37 0.71
N ASN A 85 -11.35 -3.26 0.75
CA ASN A 85 -11.12 -4.13 1.90
C ASN A 85 -10.29 -3.41 2.96
N ALA A 86 -10.55 -3.69 4.23
CA ALA A 86 -9.65 -3.27 5.29
C ALA A 86 -8.32 -4.04 5.21
N PHE A 87 -7.23 -3.38 5.58
CA PHE A 87 -5.94 -4.05 5.76
C PHE A 87 -6.07 -5.09 6.89
N ASP A 88 -5.59 -6.30 6.63
CA ASP A 88 -5.58 -7.41 7.58
C ASP A 88 -4.20 -8.05 7.51
N ASP A 89 -3.44 -7.96 8.59
CA ASP A 89 -2.06 -8.47 8.66
C ASP A 89 -1.99 -10.01 8.78
N ASN A 90 -3.12 -10.65 9.10
CA ASN A 90 -3.23 -12.11 9.12
C ASN A 90 -3.66 -12.70 7.76
N ASP A 91 -4.09 -11.87 6.81
CA ASP A 91 -4.45 -12.32 5.47
C ASP A 91 -3.19 -12.44 4.59
N LEU A 92 -2.75 -13.68 4.35
CA LEU A 92 -1.60 -13.96 3.49
C LEU A 92 -1.86 -13.62 2.01
N THR A 93 -3.12 -13.41 1.63
CA THR A 93 -3.56 -13.05 0.27
C THR A 93 -3.92 -11.57 0.16
N ILE A 94 -3.58 -10.77 1.17
CA ILE A 94 -3.94 -9.33 1.20
C ILE A 94 -3.48 -8.58 -0.06
N GLY A 95 -2.40 -9.03 -0.71
CA GLY A 95 -1.90 -8.45 -1.96
C GLY A 95 -2.86 -8.56 -3.14
N ASP A 96 -3.84 -9.45 -3.09
CA ASP A 96 -4.86 -9.65 -4.11
C ASP A 96 -6.07 -8.71 -3.89
N ASN A 97 -6.11 -8.03 -2.74
CA ASN A 97 -7.19 -7.14 -2.33
C ASN A 97 -6.80 -5.66 -2.49
N THR A 98 -7.78 -4.81 -2.77
CA THR A 98 -7.58 -3.36 -2.81
C THR A 98 -7.83 -2.77 -1.41
N TYR A 99 -6.78 -2.70 -0.61
CA TYR A 99 -6.81 -2.16 0.76
C TYR A 99 -6.14 -0.79 0.91
N TYR A 100 -5.54 -0.27 -0.15
CA TYR A 100 -4.98 1.08 -0.20
C TYR A 100 -5.35 1.75 -1.51
N VAL A 101 -5.37 3.06 -1.50
CA VAL A 101 -5.76 3.86 -2.66
C VAL A 101 -4.89 5.11 -2.78
N ILE A 102 -4.79 5.63 -3.99
CA ILE A 102 -4.25 6.96 -4.28
C ILE A 102 -5.38 7.85 -4.81
N THR A 103 -5.45 9.07 -4.31
CA THR A 103 -6.38 10.09 -4.80
C THR A 103 -5.74 10.93 -5.92
N GLU A 104 -6.55 11.75 -6.60
CA GLU A 104 -6.07 12.69 -7.61
C GLU A 104 -5.13 13.78 -7.06
N ASP A 105 -5.15 14.00 -5.74
CA ASP A 105 -4.23 14.88 -5.03
C ASP A 105 -2.88 14.20 -4.74
N ASN A 106 -2.66 12.99 -5.27
CA ASN A 106 -1.51 12.12 -5.04
C ASN A 106 -1.32 11.71 -3.56
N ASN A 107 -2.37 11.79 -2.77
CA ASN A 107 -2.37 11.28 -1.39
C ASN A 107 -2.67 9.78 -1.40
N VAL A 108 -1.91 9.04 -0.62
CA VAL A 108 -2.05 7.58 -0.46
C VAL A 108 -2.62 7.28 0.91
N TYR A 109 -3.66 6.45 0.92
CA TYR A 109 -4.37 6.03 2.13
C TYR A 109 -4.47 4.52 2.22
N VAL A 110 -4.41 3.99 3.43
CA VAL A 110 -4.76 2.60 3.73
C VAL A 110 -6.14 2.55 4.38
N CYS A 111 -6.97 1.64 3.91
CA CYS A 111 -8.25 1.34 4.54
C CYS A 111 -7.99 0.51 5.80
N VAL A 112 -8.36 1.02 6.97
CA VAL A 112 -8.22 0.32 8.25
C VAL A 112 -9.55 -0.22 8.75
N GLN A 113 -10.65 0.24 8.18
CA GLN A 113 -12.00 -0.29 8.46
C GLN A 113 -12.92 -0.05 7.27
N GLU A 114 -13.63 -1.08 6.89
CA GLU A 114 -14.65 -1.07 5.83
C GLU A 114 -16.01 -0.65 6.39
N ALA A 115 -16.82 0.00 5.55
CA ALA A 115 -18.20 0.33 5.90
C ALA A 115 -19.12 -0.87 5.72
N ARG A 116 -20.15 -0.97 6.57
CA ARG A 116 -21.17 -2.03 6.52
C ARG A 116 -22.56 -1.43 6.73
N ASN A 117 -23.55 -2.03 6.08
CA ASN A 117 -24.96 -1.69 6.28
C ASN A 117 -25.53 -2.36 7.55
N SER A 118 -26.82 -2.10 7.83
CA SER A 118 -27.54 -2.67 8.97
C SER A 118 -27.64 -4.20 8.99
N SER A 119 -27.36 -4.87 7.87
CA SER A 119 -27.30 -6.33 7.77
C SER A 119 -25.88 -6.88 7.90
N GLY A 120 -24.89 -6.03 8.21
CA GLY A 120 -23.49 -6.41 8.30
C GLY A 120 -22.81 -6.61 6.94
N VAL A 121 -23.48 -6.29 5.84
CA VAL A 121 -22.93 -6.43 4.49
C VAL A 121 -22.07 -5.21 4.17
N GLN A 122 -20.88 -5.44 3.63
CA GLN A 122 -19.97 -4.40 3.20
C GLN A 122 -20.62 -3.48 2.15
N THR A 123 -20.40 -2.18 2.29
CA THR A 123 -20.93 -1.16 1.38
C THR A 123 -19.82 -0.43 0.65
N ALA A 124 -20.14 0.20 -0.47
CA ALA A 124 -19.19 0.92 -1.28
C ALA A 124 -18.77 2.26 -0.61
N SER A 125 -17.50 2.65 -0.80
CA SER A 125 -17.01 3.96 -0.41
C SER A 125 -17.56 5.03 -1.36
N THR A 126 -18.11 6.09 -0.78
CA THR A 126 -18.71 7.22 -1.53
C THR A 126 -18.10 8.55 -1.15
N VAL A 127 -17.34 8.61 -0.08
CA VAL A 127 -16.66 9.81 0.41
C VAL A 127 -15.16 9.65 0.24
N LYS A 128 -14.55 10.55 -0.55
CA LYS A 128 -13.11 10.54 -0.82
C LYS A 128 -12.32 10.93 0.44
N PRO A 129 -11.29 10.14 0.83
CA PRO A 129 -10.39 10.57 1.89
C PRO A 129 -9.57 11.79 1.41
N ALA A 130 -9.50 12.83 2.24
CA ALA A 130 -8.81 14.07 1.94
C ALA A 130 -7.91 14.58 3.07
N HIS A 131 -7.98 13.97 4.27
CA HIS A 131 -7.17 14.38 5.41
C HIS A 131 -5.69 14.00 5.24
N THR A 132 -4.81 14.75 5.87
CA THR A 132 -3.36 14.49 5.90
C THR A 132 -2.85 14.35 7.33
N ASP A 133 -3.70 13.95 8.27
CA ASP A 133 -3.28 13.69 9.66
C ASP A 133 -2.33 12.48 9.68
N PRO A 134 -1.08 12.67 10.12
CA PRO A 134 -0.09 11.59 10.12
C PRO A 134 -0.27 10.61 11.29
N LEU A 135 -1.03 11.00 12.33
CA LEU A 135 -1.11 10.24 13.57
C LEU A 135 -2.38 9.39 13.65
N LYS A 136 -3.49 9.90 13.11
CA LYS A 136 -4.81 9.30 13.29
C LYS A 136 -5.33 8.70 11.99
N ALA A 137 -6.13 7.66 12.13
CA ALA A 137 -7.05 7.24 11.10
C ALA A 137 -8.36 8.00 11.25
N VAL A 138 -8.97 8.41 10.15
CA VAL A 138 -10.18 9.24 10.14
C VAL A 138 -11.33 8.42 9.58
N LYS A 139 -12.45 8.42 10.34
CA LYS A 139 -13.71 7.85 9.91
C LYS A 139 -14.46 8.86 9.06
N LEU A 140 -14.87 8.45 7.88
CA LEU A 140 -15.67 9.26 6.96
C LEU A 140 -17.16 8.99 7.14
N SER A 141 -17.99 9.90 6.63
CA SER A 141 -19.45 9.81 6.77
C SER A 141 -20.08 8.60 6.06
N ASP A 142 -19.36 7.96 5.10
CA ASP A 142 -19.76 6.70 4.46
C ASP A 142 -19.45 5.45 5.31
N GLY A 143 -18.81 5.63 6.48
CA GLY A 143 -18.47 4.57 7.41
C GLY A 143 -17.09 3.93 7.18
N TYR A 144 -16.42 4.26 6.09
CA TYR A 144 -15.03 3.87 5.89
C TYR A 144 -14.10 4.63 6.82
N LYS A 145 -13.01 3.98 7.23
CA LYS A 145 -11.95 4.58 8.02
C LYS A 145 -10.63 4.45 7.28
N TRP A 146 -10.02 5.59 7.00
CA TRP A 146 -8.79 5.70 6.25
C TRP A 146 -7.67 6.28 7.10
N LYS A 147 -6.46 5.74 6.93
CA LYS A 147 -5.24 6.31 7.49
C LYS A 147 -4.39 6.87 6.35
N TYR A 148 -4.02 8.14 6.47
CA TYR A 148 -3.06 8.75 5.56
C TYR A 148 -1.69 8.08 5.71
N LEU A 149 -1.02 7.81 4.60
CA LEU A 149 0.32 7.23 4.57
C LEU A 149 1.36 8.24 4.10
N TYR A 150 1.15 8.79 2.91
CA TYR A 150 2.05 9.77 2.31
C TYR A 150 1.40 10.47 1.12
N THR A 151 2.02 11.57 0.71
CA THR A 151 1.74 12.22 -0.58
C THR A 151 2.90 11.94 -1.53
N VAL A 152 2.61 11.48 -2.74
CA VAL A 152 3.63 11.31 -3.78
C VAL A 152 4.19 12.68 -4.14
N LEU A 153 5.48 12.89 -3.93
CA LEU A 153 6.13 14.16 -4.24
C LEU A 153 6.08 14.44 -5.75
N THR A 154 6.04 15.71 -6.13
CA THR A 154 5.98 16.13 -7.54
C THR A 154 7.13 15.56 -8.36
N THR A 155 8.33 15.49 -7.79
CA THR A 155 9.51 14.91 -8.44
C THR A 155 9.36 13.42 -8.68
N ASP A 156 8.83 12.68 -7.70
CA ASP A 156 8.59 11.25 -7.80
C ASP A 156 7.43 10.95 -8.73
N ALA A 157 6.39 11.77 -8.70
CA ALA A 157 5.26 11.67 -9.62
C ALA A 157 5.71 11.84 -11.08
N SER A 158 6.55 12.84 -11.36
CA SER A 158 7.04 13.10 -12.72
C SER A 158 7.91 11.96 -13.26
N ASN A 159 8.64 11.25 -12.39
CA ASN A 159 9.59 10.24 -12.81
C ASN A 159 9.03 8.81 -12.77
N PHE A 160 8.14 8.50 -11.83
CA PHE A 160 7.79 7.13 -11.47
C PHE A 160 6.29 6.85 -11.38
N LEU A 161 5.43 7.88 -11.27
CA LEU A 161 3.99 7.66 -11.24
C LEU A 161 3.49 7.35 -12.64
N SER A 162 2.85 6.22 -12.80
CA SER A 162 2.26 5.77 -14.07
C SER A 162 0.80 5.39 -13.91
N ALA A 163 0.17 4.93 -14.97
CA ALA A 163 -1.20 4.40 -14.90
C ALA A 163 -1.30 3.18 -13.97
N ASN A 164 -0.24 2.36 -13.89
CA ASN A 164 -0.24 1.09 -13.19
C ASN A 164 0.56 1.08 -11.89
N PHE A 165 1.46 2.04 -11.70
CA PHE A 165 2.40 2.03 -10.57
C PHE A 165 2.46 3.38 -9.87
N ALA A 166 2.58 3.35 -8.55
CA ALA A 166 2.83 4.51 -7.69
C ALA A 166 4.18 4.36 -6.97
N PRO A 167 5.02 5.40 -6.94
CA PRO A 167 6.30 5.34 -6.25
C PRO A 167 6.14 5.27 -4.74
N VAL A 168 7.03 4.52 -4.10
CA VAL A 168 7.11 4.36 -2.65
C VAL A 168 8.54 4.62 -2.21
N ARG A 169 8.71 5.51 -1.24
CA ARG A 169 10.02 5.81 -0.65
C ARG A 169 9.94 5.85 0.87
N LEU A 170 11.07 5.86 1.52
CA LEU A 170 11.17 6.21 2.92
C LEU A 170 11.50 7.70 3.03
N ALA A 171 10.79 8.41 3.90
CA ALA A 171 11.12 9.76 4.30
C ALA A 171 12.13 9.75 5.44
N ASP A 172 12.95 10.78 5.55
CA ASP A 172 13.90 10.96 6.64
C ASP A 172 13.60 12.25 7.43
N SER A 173 14.35 12.48 8.50
CA SER A 173 14.13 13.61 9.40
C SER A 173 14.43 15.00 8.81
N SER A 174 15.06 15.07 7.63
CA SER A 174 15.36 16.32 6.95
C SER A 174 14.25 16.80 6.02
N GLU A 175 13.22 15.97 5.81
CA GLU A 175 12.10 16.26 4.94
C GLU A 175 11.26 17.44 5.44
N THR A 176 10.68 18.17 4.50
CA THR A 176 9.78 19.30 4.76
C THR A 176 8.44 19.11 4.04
N GLY A 177 7.42 19.90 4.41
CA GLY A 177 6.11 19.82 3.78
C GLY A 177 5.48 18.41 3.89
N THR A 178 5.02 17.87 2.76
CA THR A 178 4.39 16.54 2.71
C THR A 178 5.36 15.40 3.00
N GLY A 179 6.65 15.58 2.75
CA GLY A 179 7.68 14.63 3.16
C GLY A 179 7.81 14.52 4.68
N ALA A 180 7.72 15.64 5.40
CA ALA A 180 7.71 15.64 6.87
C ALA A 180 6.45 14.94 7.42
N LEU A 181 5.29 15.05 6.77
CA LEU A 181 4.09 14.29 7.15
C LEU A 181 4.32 12.79 6.99
N GLN A 182 4.92 12.37 5.88
CA GLN A 182 5.29 10.96 5.69
C GLN A 182 6.26 10.47 6.75
N TYR A 183 7.28 11.27 7.09
CA TYR A 183 8.21 10.93 8.17
C TYR A 183 7.49 10.79 9.52
N ALA A 184 6.52 11.69 9.80
CA ALA A 184 5.71 11.59 11.01
C ALA A 184 4.86 10.31 11.05
N VAL A 185 4.24 9.90 9.93
CA VAL A 185 3.53 8.61 9.82
C VAL A 185 4.46 7.44 10.13
N GLN A 186 5.65 7.43 9.51
CA GLN A 186 6.63 6.35 9.72
C GLN A 186 7.12 6.28 11.17
N ASN A 187 7.38 7.43 11.77
CA ASN A 187 7.92 7.52 13.13
C ASN A 187 6.87 7.24 14.21
N ALA A 188 5.59 7.49 13.92
CA ALA A 188 4.48 7.18 14.80
C ALA A 188 4.02 5.71 14.71
N ALA A 189 4.57 4.93 13.77
CA ALA A 189 4.20 3.54 13.60
C ALA A 189 4.72 2.71 14.78
N VAL A 190 3.79 2.15 15.56
CA VAL A 190 4.09 1.27 16.69
C VAL A 190 3.76 -0.16 16.29
N ARG A 191 4.73 -1.04 16.41
CA ARG A 191 4.54 -2.47 16.12
C ARG A 191 3.54 -3.07 17.11
N GLY A 192 2.53 -3.79 16.60
CA GLY A 192 1.47 -4.38 17.43
C GLY A 192 0.34 -3.40 17.81
N GLN A 193 0.38 -2.16 17.34
CA GLN A 193 -0.74 -1.24 17.56
C GLN A 193 -1.99 -1.71 16.82
N VAL A 194 -3.12 -1.76 17.53
CA VAL A 194 -4.44 -2.02 16.90
C VAL A 194 -4.86 -0.77 16.14
N LEU A 195 -5.08 -0.89 14.84
CA LEU A 195 -5.50 0.22 13.96
C LEU A 195 -6.98 0.12 13.54
N GLY A 196 -7.57 -1.05 13.64
CA GLY A 196 -8.96 -1.29 13.29
C GLY A 196 -9.45 -2.63 13.81
N VAL A 197 -10.75 -2.81 13.85
CA VAL A 197 -11.41 -4.04 14.27
C VAL A 197 -12.38 -4.47 13.18
N LYS A 198 -12.19 -5.68 12.65
CA LYS A 198 -13.08 -6.25 11.65
C LYS A 198 -14.20 -7.03 12.33
N VAL A 199 -15.42 -6.58 12.16
CA VAL A 199 -16.61 -7.32 12.63
C VAL A 199 -16.93 -8.42 11.62
N THR A 200 -16.65 -9.67 11.95
CA THR A 200 -16.94 -10.82 11.07
C THR A 200 -18.38 -11.30 11.19
N ASN A 201 -18.98 -11.16 12.39
CA ASN A 201 -20.38 -11.45 12.64
C ASN A 201 -20.89 -10.50 13.71
N GLY A 202 -21.81 -9.62 13.36
CA GLY A 202 -22.37 -8.62 14.25
C GLY A 202 -23.45 -9.13 15.20
N GLY A 203 -23.85 -10.39 15.09
CA GLY A 203 -24.94 -10.96 15.89
C GLY A 203 -26.30 -10.31 15.61
N GLY A 204 -27.17 -10.27 16.61
CA GLY A 204 -28.49 -9.63 16.51
C GLY A 204 -29.17 -9.52 17.87
N GLY A 205 -30.25 -8.74 17.93
CA GLY A 205 -31.04 -8.57 19.15
C GLY A 205 -30.50 -7.53 20.15
N TYR A 206 -29.51 -6.76 19.78
CA TYR A 206 -28.98 -5.68 20.62
C TYR A 206 -29.95 -4.51 20.69
N SER A 207 -30.41 -4.17 21.91
CA SER A 207 -31.23 -2.97 22.17
C SER A 207 -30.37 -1.71 22.39
N SER A 208 -29.10 -1.89 22.75
CA SER A 208 -28.08 -0.85 22.90
C SER A 208 -26.71 -1.40 22.50
N ALA A 209 -25.77 -0.50 22.21
CA ALA A 209 -24.41 -0.90 21.89
C ALA A 209 -23.77 -1.69 23.05
N PRO A 210 -23.22 -2.87 22.80
CA PRO A 210 -22.57 -3.66 23.85
C PRO A 210 -21.24 -3.00 24.26
N THR A 211 -20.83 -3.25 25.50
CA THR A 211 -19.51 -2.88 25.98
C THR A 211 -18.44 -3.70 25.27
N VAL A 212 -17.40 -3.04 24.81
CA VAL A 212 -16.22 -3.71 24.17
C VAL A 212 -15.10 -3.79 25.19
N THR A 213 -14.57 -4.99 25.37
CA THR A 213 -13.37 -5.24 26.19
C THR A 213 -12.26 -5.76 25.28
N ILE A 214 -11.10 -5.15 25.33
CA ILE A 214 -9.91 -5.59 24.61
C ILE A 214 -8.97 -6.24 25.62
N GLU A 215 -8.68 -7.52 25.43
CA GLU A 215 -7.80 -8.31 26.28
C GLU A 215 -6.49 -8.64 25.54
N GLY A 216 -5.37 -8.56 26.23
CA GLY A 216 -4.03 -8.84 25.67
C GLY A 216 -2.94 -8.38 26.61
N ASP A 217 -1.70 -8.48 26.16
CA ASP A 217 -0.50 -8.07 26.88
C ASP A 217 -0.19 -6.57 26.70
N GLY A 218 -0.90 -5.88 25.80
CA GLY A 218 -0.83 -4.44 25.58
C GLY A 218 -1.66 -3.64 26.60
N THR A 219 -1.53 -2.32 26.56
CA THR A 219 -2.27 -1.39 27.42
C THR A 219 -2.82 -0.21 26.63
N GLY A 220 -3.90 0.41 27.13
CA GLY A 220 -4.42 1.67 26.62
C GLY A 220 -5.34 1.56 25.40
N ALA A 221 -5.63 0.35 24.91
CA ALA A 221 -6.62 0.17 23.86
C ALA A 221 -8.04 0.21 24.44
N ALA A 222 -8.86 1.11 23.91
CA ALA A 222 -10.28 1.22 24.23
C ALA A 222 -11.09 1.35 22.94
N ALA A 223 -12.31 0.82 22.93
CA ALA A 223 -13.14 0.83 21.74
C ALA A 223 -14.63 0.87 22.08
N THR A 224 -15.40 1.44 21.18
CA THR A 224 -16.86 1.57 21.29
C THR A 224 -17.54 0.85 20.12
N ALA A 225 -18.55 0.03 20.44
CA ALA A 225 -19.37 -0.63 19.43
C ALA A 225 -20.44 0.32 18.87
N SER A 226 -20.72 0.20 17.58
CA SER A 226 -21.84 0.85 16.91
C SER A 226 -22.83 -0.21 16.42
N ILE A 227 -24.12 0.01 16.67
CA ILE A 227 -25.19 -0.87 16.23
C ILE A 227 -26.07 -0.19 15.19
N THR A 228 -26.58 -0.95 14.23
CA THR A 228 -27.61 -0.53 13.29
C THR A 228 -28.60 -1.67 13.11
N GLY A 229 -29.89 -1.42 13.32
CA GLY A 229 -30.91 -2.46 13.19
C GLY A 229 -30.73 -3.64 14.15
N SER A 230 -30.27 -3.40 15.39
CA SER A 230 -30.00 -4.42 16.42
C SER A 230 -28.82 -5.35 16.10
N VAL A 231 -27.91 -4.97 15.21
CA VAL A 231 -26.69 -5.70 14.81
C VAL A 231 -25.49 -4.82 15.11
N VAL A 232 -24.39 -5.37 15.63
CA VAL A 232 -23.11 -4.67 15.72
C VAL A 232 -22.52 -4.54 14.31
N THR A 233 -22.40 -3.33 13.81
CA THR A 233 -21.88 -3.06 12.46
C THR A 233 -20.42 -2.66 12.48
N HIS A 234 -19.99 -1.94 13.53
CA HIS A 234 -18.62 -1.43 13.64
C HIS A 234 -18.15 -1.45 15.09
N ILE A 235 -16.83 -1.53 15.26
CA ILE A 235 -16.13 -1.27 16.52
C ILE A 235 -15.07 -0.23 16.21
N PHE A 236 -15.21 0.95 16.82
CA PHE A 236 -14.30 2.07 16.65
C PHE A 236 -13.36 2.17 17.83
N LEU A 237 -12.08 2.38 17.55
CA LEU A 237 -11.10 2.67 18.60
C LEU A 237 -11.32 4.10 19.11
N ASP A 238 -11.22 4.30 20.43
CA ASP A 238 -11.44 5.63 21.05
C ASP A 238 -10.34 6.65 20.65
N SER A 239 -9.22 6.18 20.11
CA SER A 239 -8.18 7.03 19.55
C SER A 239 -8.48 7.59 18.16
N ASP A 240 -9.60 7.18 17.56
CA ASP A 240 -9.98 7.60 16.22
C ASP A 240 -10.49 9.05 16.21
N ALA A 241 -10.31 9.72 15.07
CA ALA A 241 -10.93 11.00 14.80
C ALA A 241 -12.18 10.81 13.93
N ASP A 242 -13.20 11.60 14.19
CA ASP A 242 -14.33 11.78 13.28
C ASP A 242 -14.04 12.95 12.33
N SER A 243 -14.46 12.85 11.07
CA SER A 243 -14.38 13.90 10.05
C SER A 243 -15.59 14.81 10.10
#